data_647d7cc2725de6eda0fbb1423fb35309
#
_entry.id   647d7cc2725de6eda0fbb1423fb35309
#
_cell.length_a   1.000
_cell.length_b   1.000
_cell.length_c   1.000
_cell.angle_alpha   90.00
_cell.angle_beta   90.00
_cell.angle_gamma   90.00
#
_symmetry.space_group_name_H-M   'P 1'
#
loop_
_entity.id
_entity.type
_entity.pdbx_description
1 polymer ?
#
loop_
_entity_poly.entity_id
_entity_poly.type
_entity_poly.pdbx_seq_one_letter_code
_entity_poly.pdbx_strand_id
1 'polypeptide(L)'
;MLKKLTEEEFKRRAANADRVAVFREFLADRETPVAALSRLDENEEAFLLESVAGGETRGRYSYLGIEPSGRIEGAAALQELKARFAAARYVTADELPEFQGGAVGYVAYDAVSLFEPRVKLTREDGTPQMAFLVCDKFLVFDNVRDTVTVVVVVDPSAHSSPSAAYASARERIASVYERLLSAESIARVMQSRKEVARDAQPAQRS
;
A
#
# COMPACT_ATOMS: atom_id res chain seq x y z
N MET A 1 -8.05 6.11 22.23
CA MET A 1 -6.57 6.10 22.30
C MET A 1 -6.05 5.66 20.95
N LEU A 2 -5.09 6.39 20.36
CA LEU A 2 -4.48 6.02 19.07
C LEU A 2 -3.63 4.76 19.21
N LYS A 3 -3.71 3.86 18.24
CA LYS A 3 -3.06 2.54 18.25
C LYS A 3 -1.60 2.65 17.81
N LYS A 4 -0.74 1.87 18.44
CA LYS A 4 0.66 1.69 18.02
C LYS A 4 1.18 0.35 18.50
N LEU A 5 2.08 -0.26 17.76
CA LEU A 5 2.86 -1.39 18.26
C LEU A 5 3.97 -0.87 19.18
N THR A 6 4.15 -1.48 20.35
CA THR A 6 5.28 -1.18 21.25
C THR A 6 6.50 -2.02 20.90
N GLU A 7 7.68 -1.60 21.36
CA GLU A 7 8.92 -2.36 21.11
C GLU A 7 8.90 -3.74 21.78
N GLU A 8 8.33 -3.83 22.97
CA GLU A 8 8.20 -5.11 23.71
C GLU A 8 7.32 -6.09 22.95
N GLU A 9 6.18 -5.61 22.45
CA GLU A 9 5.26 -6.40 21.64
C GLU A 9 5.92 -6.81 20.32
N PHE A 10 6.65 -5.91 19.67
CA PHE A 10 7.41 -6.23 18.47
C PHE A 10 8.41 -7.35 18.72
N LYS A 11 9.22 -7.27 19.78
CA LYS A 11 10.19 -8.31 20.16
C LYS A 11 9.53 -9.67 20.38
N ARG A 12 8.38 -9.67 21.04
CA ARG A 12 7.60 -10.90 21.27
C ARG A 12 7.13 -11.53 19.97
N ARG A 13 6.62 -10.73 19.02
CA ARG A 13 6.18 -11.18 17.70
C ARG A 13 7.37 -11.63 16.84
N ALA A 14 8.45 -10.89 16.84
CA ALA A 14 9.66 -11.16 16.07
C ALA A 14 10.35 -12.49 16.47
N ALA A 15 10.15 -12.95 17.69
CA ALA A 15 10.69 -14.26 18.12
C ALA A 15 10.12 -15.45 17.34
N ASN A 16 8.93 -15.30 16.73
CA ASN A 16 8.22 -16.37 16.02
C ASN A 16 7.79 -16.00 14.61
N ALA A 17 8.30 -14.92 14.04
CA ALA A 17 7.92 -14.41 12.74
C ALA A 17 9.13 -13.96 11.92
N ASP A 18 9.05 -14.19 10.62
CA ASP A 18 10.02 -13.68 9.64
C ASP A 18 9.62 -12.30 9.13
N ARG A 19 8.34 -11.92 9.29
CA ARG A 19 7.78 -10.61 8.91
C ARG A 19 6.84 -10.11 10.00
N VAL A 20 7.07 -8.89 10.46
CA VAL A 20 6.27 -8.25 11.51
C VAL A 20 5.83 -6.87 11.08
N ALA A 21 4.52 -6.61 11.16
CA ALA A 21 3.96 -5.29 10.91
C ALA A 21 4.18 -4.38 12.12
N VAL A 22 4.94 -3.29 11.93
CA VAL A 22 5.03 -2.17 12.88
C VAL A 22 4.09 -1.09 12.40
N PHE A 23 3.30 -0.53 13.30
CA PHE A 23 2.27 0.43 12.93
C PHE A 23 2.12 1.54 13.96
N ARG A 24 1.60 2.67 13.47
CA ARG A 24 1.18 3.80 14.30
C ARG A 24 -0.03 4.49 13.68
N GLU A 25 -1.05 4.73 14.47
CA GLU A 25 -2.28 5.44 14.11
C GLU A 25 -2.13 6.93 14.43
N PHE A 26 -2.68 7.77 13.55
CA PHE A 26 -2.72 9.22 13.62
C PHE A 26 -4.14 9.71 13.34
N LEU A 27 -4.48 10.91 13.79
CA LEU A 27 -5.72 11.56 13.36
C LEU A 27 -5.61 12.01 11.90
N ALA A 28 -6.70 11.87 11.15
CA ALA A 28 -6.77 12.15 9.72
C ALA A 28 -7.90 13.13 9.35
N ASP A 29 -8.27 14.03 10.27
CA ASP A 29 -9.42 14.95 10.12
C ASP A 29 -9.42 15.78 8.83
N ARG A 30 -8.27 15.91 8.18
CA ARG A 30 -8.09 16.71 6.95
C ARG A 30 -7.44 15.93 5.81
N GLU A 31 -7.18 14.65 6.01
CA GLU A 31 -6.51 13.80 5.03
C GLU A 31 -7.51 12.85 4.37
N THR A 32 -7.51 12.84 3.04
CA THR A 32 -8.21 11.83 2.26
C THR A 32 -7.20 10.86 1.64
N PRO A 33 -7.60 9.61 1.35
CA PRO A 33 -6.72 8.65 0.67
C PRO A 33 -6.16 9.18 -0.65
N VAL A 34 -6.99 9.87 -1.45
CA VAL A 34 -6.58 10.48 -2.73
C VAL A 34 -5.59 11.63 -2.53
N ALA A 35 -5.81 12.49 -1.52
CA ALA A 35 -4.86 13.56 -1.20
C ALA A 35 -3.51 13.01 -0.73
N ALA A 36 -3.54 11.95 0.09
CA ALA A 36 -2.34 11.24 0.53
C ALA A 36 -1.59 10.59 -0.64
N LEU A 37 -2.29 9.92 -1.57
CA LEU A 37 -1.70 9.37 -2.79
C LEU A 37 -0.96 10.47 -3.56
N SER A 38 -1.60 11.60 -3.84
CA SER A 38 -1.01 12.70 -4.60
C SER A 38 0.25 13.32 -3.94
N ARG A 39 0.42 13.12 -2.62
CA ARG A 39 1.58 13.62 -1.86
C ARG A 39 2.69 12.60 -1.73
N LEU A 40 2.36 11.31 -1.66
CA LEU A 40 3.29 10.24 -1.34
C LEU A 40 3.79 9.48 -2.56
N ASP A 41 3.06 9.57 -3.69
CA ASP A 41 3.42 8.91 -4.93
C ASP A 41 4.48 9.75 -5.69
N GLU A 42 5.74 9.50 -5.38
CA GLU A 42 6.88 10.18 -6.03
C GLU A 42 7.35 9.43 -7.29
N ASN A 43 7.04 8.14 -7.42
CA ASN A 43 7.60 7.27 -8.46
C ASN A 43 6.55 6.60 -9.33
N GLU A 44 5.28 7.02 -9.24
CA GLU A 44 4.16 6.41 -9.97
C GLU A 44 3.95 4.90 -9.69
N GLU A 45 4.55 4.38 -8.63
CA GLU A 45 4.40 3.00 -8.17
C GLU A 45 3.66 2.96 -6.83
N ALA A 46 2.39 3.30 -6.87
CA ALA A 46 1.49 3.22 -5.72
C ALA A 46 0.19 2.53 -6.13
N PHE A 47 -0.59 2.10 -5.15
CA PHE A 47 -1.97 1.69 -5.38
C PHE A 47 -2.88 2.30 -4.33
N LEU A 48 -4.11 2.58 -4.72
CA LEU A 48 -5.18 2.99 -3.83
C LEU A 48 -6.37 2.06 -3.99
N LEU A 49 -6.77 1.42 -2.90
CA LEU A 49 -7.99 0.61 -2.81
C LEU A 49 -8.99 1.36 -1.95
N GLU A 50 -10.03 1.88 -2.55
CA GLU A 50 -11.14 2.53 -1.86
C GLU A 50 -12.44 1.76 -2.07
N SER A 51 -13.21 1.63 -1.01
CA SER A 51 -14.57 1.15 -1.10
C SER A 51 -15.55 2.27 -0.76
N VAL A 52 -16.32 2.69 -1.75
CA VAL A 52 -17.23 3.85 -1.64
C VAL A 52 -18.65 3.43 -1.23
N ALA A 53 -18.96 2.14 -1.30
CA ALA A 53 -20.32 1.65 -1.06
C ALA A 53 -20.40 0.71 0.15
N GLY A 54 -21.31 0.97 1.09
CA GLY A 54 -21.75 -0.06 2.00
C GLY A 54 -21.76 0.21 3.50
N GLY A 55 -21.64 1.44 3.96
CA GLY A 55 -21.80 1.80 5.38
C GLY A 55 -20.67 1.28 6.29
N GLU A 56 -20.93 1.15 7.59
CA GLU A 56 -19.92 0.87 8.63
C GLU A 56 -19.17 -0.47 8.48
N THR A 57 -19.73 -1.43 7.73
CA THR A 57 -19.13 -2.77 7.57
C THR A 57 -18.46 -2.99 6.22
N ARG A 58 -18.94 -2.34 5.16
CA ARG A 58 -18.36 -2.39 3.82
C ARG A 58 -17.94 -0.98 3.44
N GLY A 59 -16.68 -0.74 3.13
CA GLY A 59 -16.17 0.59 2.79
C GLY A 59 -15.59 1.36 3.97
N ARG A 60 -15.43 0.73 5.12
CA ARG A 60 -14.82 1.36 6.28
C ARG A 60 -13.36 1.71 6.06
N TYR A 61 -12.61 0.83 5.39
CA TYR A 61 -11.17 1.01 5.22
C TYR A 61 -10.81 1.31 3.77
N SER A 62 -9.88 2.27 3.60
CA SER A 62 -9.16 2.48 2.36
C SER A 62 -7.68 2.18 2.58
N TYR A 63 -7.03 1.61 1.56
CA TYR A 63 -5.63 1.19 1.64
C TYR A 63 -4.82 1.89 0.56
N LEU A 64 -3.76 2.56 0.97
CA LEU A 64 -2.80 3.22 0.08
C LEU A 64 -1.44 2.56 0.25
N GLY A 65 -0.98 1.79 -0.73
CA GLY A 65 0.38 1.25 -0.79
C GLY A 65 1.32 2.20 -1.49
N ILE A 66 2.49 2.40 -0.90
CA ILE A 66 3.54 3.31 -1.39
C ILE A 66 4.89 2.62 -1.36
N GLU A 67 5.78 3.02 -2.26
CA GLU A 67 7.16 2.54 -2.31
C GLU A 67 7.22 1.01 -2.18
N PRO A 68 6.66 0.26 -3.14
CA PRO A 68 6.64 -1.20 -3.07
C PRO A 68 8.05 -1.77 -2.99
N SER A 69 8.24 -2.85 -2.24
CA SER A 69 9.52 -3.52 -2.09
C SER A 69 9.88 -4.42 -3.28
N GLY A 70 8.99 -4.53 -4.24
CA GLY A 70 9.19 -5.27 -5.49
C GLY A 70 7.97 -5.30 -6.37
N ARG A 71 8.23 -5.60 -7.64
CA ARG A 71 7.22 -5.82 -8.68
C ARG A 71 7.40 -7.23 -9.24
N ILE A 72 6.32 -7.95 -9.37
CA ILE A 72 6.27 -9.32 -9.91
C ILE A 72 5.30 -9.31 -11.06
N GLU A 73 5.73 -9.69 -12.27
CA GLU A 73 4.87 -9.65 -13.44
C GLU A 73 5.11 -10.78 -14.44
N GLY A 74 4.15 -10.97 -15.35
CA GLY A 74 4.21 -11.96 -16.41
C GLY A 74 3.53 -13.29 -16.06
N ALA A 75 3.71 -14.28 -16.91
CA ALA A 75 2.99 -15.56 -16.84
C ALA A 75 3.33 -16.39 -15.57
N ALA A 76 4.53 -16.21 -15.01
CA ALA A 76 4.99 -16.92 -13.81
C ALA A 76 4.67 -16.19 -12.50
N ALA A 77 4.01 -15.03 -12.55
CA ALA A 77 3.84 -14.16 -11.41
C ALA A 77 3.16 -14.83 -10.19
N LEU A 78 2.16 -15.68 -10.41
CA LEU A 78 1.50 -16.41 -9.31
C LEU A 78 2.42 -17.44 -8.63
N GLN A 79 3.26 -18.12 -9.40
CA GLN A 79 4.23 -19.07 -8.85
C GLN A 79 5.28 -18.35 -8.02
N GLU A 80 5.75 -17.20 -8.49
CA GLU A 80 6.72 -16.37 -7.77
C GLU A 80 6.12 -15.80 -6.47
N LEU A 81 4.89 -15.27 -6.53
CA LEU A 81 4.16 -14.85 -5.34
C LEU A 81 4.02 -15.99 -4.33
N LYS A 82 3.57 -17.16 -4.78
CA LYS A 82 3.41 -18.33 -3.92
C LYS A 82 4.74 -18.71 -3.25
N ALA A 83 5.83 -18.75 -4.00
CA ALA A 83 7.15 -19.07 -3.45
C ALA A 83 7.59 -18.01 -2.42
N ARG A 84 7.43 -16.72 -2.73
CA ARG A 84 7.80 -15.61 -1.86
C ARG A 84 7.06 -15.64 -0.53
N PHE A 85 5.73 -15.82 -0.56
CA PHE A 85 4.93 -15.80 0.66
C PHE A 85 4.96 -17.12 1.44
N ALA A 86 5.19 -18.26 0.80
CA ALA A 86 5.39 -19.53 1.48
C ALA A 86 6.73 -19.60 2.23
N ALA A 87 7.71 -18.80 1.83
CA ALA A 87 9.05 -18.80 2.43
C ALA A 87 9.14 -18.00 3.74
N ALA A 88 8.09 -17.27 4.14
CA ALA A 88 8.14 -16.38 5.30
C ALA A 88 6.88 -16.49 6.17
N ARG A 89 7.08 -16.53 7.48
CA ARG A 89 5.97 -16.49 8.46
C ARG A 89 5.62 -15.05 8.78
N TYR A 90 4.40 -14.66 8.42
CA TYR A 90 3.81 -13.38 8.78
C TYR A 90 3.03 -13.53 10.08
N VAL A 91 3.23 -12.62 11.02
CA VAL A 91 2.39 -12.52 12.23
C VAL A 91 1.45 -11.34 12.08
N THR A 92 0.15 -11.64 12.13
CA THR A 92 -0.92 -10.65 12.08
C THR A 92 -1.06 -9.90 13.41
N ALA A 93 -1.60 -8.70 13.35
CA ALA A 93 -1.91 -7.85 14.50
C ALA A 93 -3.43 -7.64 14.55
N ASP A 94 -4.07 -8.04 15.64
CA ASP A 94 -5.52 -7.90 15.82
C ASP A 94 -5.98 -6.43 15.84
N GLU A 95 -5.05 -5.51 16.07
CA GLU A 95 -5.28 -4.07 16.06
C GLU A 95 -5.43 -3.49 14.65
N LEU A 96 -4.99 -4.21 13.64
CA LEU A 96 -5.08 -3.83 12.22
C LEU A 96 -6.23 -4.58 11.53
N PRO A 97 -6.78 -4.03 10.44
CA PRO A 97 -7.70 -4.78 9.59
C PRO A 97 -6.99 -5.92 8.84
N GLU A 98 -7.74 -6.70 8.07
CA GLU A 98 -7.27 -7.96 7.46
C GLU A 98 -6.03 -7.81 6.58
N PHE A 99 -5.94 -6.75 5.77
CA PHE A 99 -4.76 -6.51 4.94
C PHE A 99 -3.62 -5.92 5.78
N GLN A 100 -2.57 -6.69 5.97
CA GLN A 100 -1.41 -6.34 6.82
C GLN A 100 -0.08 -6.47 6.09
N GLY A 101 -0.10 -6.34 4.77
CA GLY A 101 1.02 -6.54 3.86
C GLY A 101 0.72 -7.67 2.88
N GLY A 102 1.57 -7.81 1.89
CA GLY A 102 1.36 -8.81 0.86
C GLY A 102 1.62 -8.26 -0.53
N ALA A 103 0.80 -8.63 -1.51
CA ALA A 103 0.88 -8.10 -2.86
C ALA A 103 -0.48 -7.64 -3.35
N VAL A 104 -0.49 -6.54 -4.07
CA VAL A 104 -1.68 -5.98 -4.72
C VAL A 104 -1.39 -5.81 -6.21
N GLY A 105 -2.32 -6.22 -7.05
CA GLY A 105 -2.12 -6.16 -8.50
C GLY A 105 -3.32 -6.63 -9.27
N TYR A 106 -3.09 -7.04 -10.50
CA TYR A 106 -4.14 -7.52 -11.39
C TYR A 106 -3.77 -8.83 -12.07
N VAL A 107 -4.80 -9.55 -12.45
CA VAL A 107 -4.77 -10.68 -13.40
C VAL A 107 -5.66 -10.26 -14.57
N ALA A 108 -5.07 -10.08 -15.76
CA ALA A 108 -5.80 -9.66 -16.93
C ALA A 108 -6.72 -10.78 -17.43
N TYR A 109 -7.73 -10.42 -18.19
CA TYR A 109 -8.70 -11.37 -18.72
C TYR A 109 -8.05 -12.47 -19.58
N ASP A 110 -7.07 -12.12 -20.39
CA ASP A 110 -6.34 -13.05 -21.28
C ASP A 110 -5.41 -14.01 -20.52
N ALA A 111 -5.16 -13.78 -19.22
CA ALA A 111 -4.44 -14.73 -18.38
C ALA A 111 -5.17 -16.08 -18.25
N VAL A 112 -6.47 -16.14 -18.58
CA VAL A 112 -7.20 -17.42 -18.65
C VAL A 112 -6.50 -18.43 -19.56
N SER A 113 -5.82 -18.02 -20.61
CA SER A 113 -5.05 -18.89 -21.52
C SER A 113 -3.87 -19.61 -20.85
N LEU A 114 -3.40 -19.10 -19.71
CA LEU A 114 -2.35 -19.75 -18.90
C LEU A 114 -2.89 -20.92 -18.07
N PHE A 115 -4.18 -20.90 -17.74
CA PHE A 115 -4.85 -21.91 -16.92
C PHE A 115 -5.67 -22.91 -17.76
N GLU A 116 -6.20 -22.43 -18.91
CA GLU A 116 -6.99 -23.23 -19.84
C GLU A 116 -6.39 -23.16 -21.27
N PRO A 117 -5.52 -24.09 -21.63
CA PRO A 117 -4.82 -24.07 -22.94
C PRO A 117 -5.73 -24.15 -24.17
N ARG A 118 -7.01 -24.53 -23.99
CA ARG A 118 -7.99 -24.56 -25.09
C ARG A 118 -8.47 -23.16 -25.46
N VAL A 119 -8.36 -22.19 -24.54
CA VAL A 119 -8.73 -20.80 -24.79
C VAL A 119 -7.56 -20.10 -25.49
N LYS A 120 -7.75 -19.79 -26.76
CA LYS A 120 -6.78 -19.01 -27.56
C LYS A 120 -7.28 -17.59 -27.66
N LEU A 121 -6.61 -16.66 -27.00
CA LEU A 121 -6.90 -15.24 -27.07
C LEU A 121 -5.78 -14.53 -27.85
N THR A 122 -6.17 -13.60 -28.72
CA THR A 122 -5.20 -12.70 -29.36
C THR A 122 -4.79 -11.67 -28.31
N ARG A 123 -3.50 -11.56 -28.05
CA ARG A 123 -2.97 -10.53 -27.13
C ARG A 123 -2.79 -9.23 -27.88
N GLU A 124 -3.31 -8.18 -27.33
CA GLU A 124 -2.96 -6.83 -27.72
C GLU A 124 -1.74 -6.41 -26.88
N ASP A 125 -0.65 -6.10 -27.61
CA ASP A 125 0.56 -5.38 -27.21
C ASP A 125 1.02 -5.33 -25.73
N GLY A 126 2.09 -5.98 -25.43
CA GLY A 126 3.07 -5.63 -24.40
C GLY A 126 2.61 -5.58 -22.92
N THR A 127 1.32 -5.47 -22.62
CA THR A 127 0.82 -5.45 -21.24
C THR A 127 0.99 -6.81 -20.57
N PRO A 128 1.60 -6.89 -19.38
CA PRO A 128 1.72 -8.15 -18.66
C PRO A 128 0.35 -8.77 -18.36
N GLN A 129 0.21 -10.09 -18.50
CA GLN A 129 -1.03 -10.79 -18.13
C GLN A 129 -1.32 -10.76 -16.64
N MET A 130 -0.27 -10.58 -15.84
CA MET A 130 -0.36 -10.39 -14.40
C MET A 130 0.73 -9.43 -13.97
N ALA A 131 0.39 -8.52 -13.05
CA ALA A 131 1.37 -7.65 -12.41
C ALA A 131 0.96 -7.37 -10.97
N PHE A 132 1.91 -7.44 -10.05
CA PHE A 132 1.71 -7.26 -8.62
C PHE A 132 2.80 -6.39 -8.03
N LEU A 133 2.42 -5.48 -7.15
CA LEU A 133 3.31 -4.71 -6.30
C LEU A 133 3.38 -5.38 -4.92
N VAL A 134 4.57 -5.63 -4.42
CA VAL A 134 4.78 -6.20 -3.08
C VAL A 134 4.79 -5.07 -2.06
N CYS A 135 3.86 -5.12 -1.12
CA CYS A 135 3.56 -4.05 -0.19
C CYS A 135 4.09 -4.33 1.21
N ASP A 136 5.20 -3.69 1.54
CA ASP A 136 5.75 -3.68 2.90
C ASP A 136 5.57 -2.31 3.58
N LYS A 137 5.04 -1.31 2.86
CA LYS A 137 4.74 0.03 3.37
C LYS A 137 3.39 0.50 2.82
N PHE A 138 2.46 0.78 3.71
CA PHE A 138 1.12 1.22 3.31
C PHE A 138 0.42 1.99 4.42
N LEU A 139 -0.63 2.70 4.04
CA LEU A 139 -1.49 3.44 4.93
C LEU A 139 -2.88 2.80 4.92
N VAL A 140 -3.49 2.76 6.09
CA VAL A 140 -4.88 2.32 6.29
C VAL A 140 -5.68 3.50 6.81
N PHE A 141 -6.64 3.96 6.05
CA PHE A 141 -7.61 4.98 6.45
C PHE A 141 -8.83 4.29 7.04
N ASP A 142 -9.20 4.62 8.27
CA ASP A 142 -10.47 4.23 8.90
C ASP A 142 -11.46 5.38 8.74
N ASN A 143 -12.33 5.28 7.73
CA ASN A 143 -13.29 6.32 7.35
C ASN A 143 -14.40 6.53 8.39
N VAL A 144 -14.53 5.65 9.39
CA VAL A 144 -15.48 5.78 10.50
C VAL A 144 -14.86 6.50 11.69
N ARG A 145 -13.55 6.33 11.89
CA ARG A 145 -12.84 6.90 13.04
C ARG A 145 -12.03 8.14 12.68
N ASP A 146 -12.02 8.54 11.41
CA ASP A 146 -11.19 9.63 10.88
C ASP A 146 -9.72 9.49 11.30
N THR A 147 -9.18 8.27 11.14
CA THR A 147 -7.79 7.98 11.47
C THR A 147 -7.05 7.38 10.28
N VAL A 148 -5.74 7.60 10.24
CA VAL A 148 -4.81 6.95 9.33
C VAL A 148 -3.77 6.16 10.13
N THR A 149 -3.60 4.90 9.77
CA THR A 149 -2.55 4.06 10.34
C THR A 149 -1.47 3.84 9.31
N VAL A 150 -0.25 4.27 9.59
CA VAL A 150 0.93 3.95 8.78
C VAL A 150 1.47 2.62 9.24
N VAL A 151 1.65 1.69 8.30
CA VAL A 151 2.13 0.33 8.54
C VAL A 151 3.41 0.10 7.75
N VAL A 152 4.42 -0.47 8.41
CA VAL A 152 5.69 -0.91 7.81
C VAL A 152 5.95 -2.35 8.22
N VAL A 153 6.01 -3.25 7.25
CA VAL A 153 6.37 -4.65 7.48
C VAL A 153 7.89 -4.78 7.40
N VAL A 154 8.49 -5.37 8.42
CA VAL A 154 9.94 -5.55 8.49
C VAL A 154 10.33 -7.01 8.66
N ASP A 155 11.52 -7.33 8.17
CA ASP A 155 12.23 -8.56 8.46
C ASP A 155 13.17 -8.29 9.65
N PRO A 156 12.90 -8.86 10.84
CA PRO A 156 13.77 -8.65 11.99
C PRO A 156 15.20 -9.18 11.78
N SER A 157 15.37 -10.23 10.95
CA SER A 157 16.66 -10.85 10.68
C SER A 157 17.57 -10.02 9.76
N ALA A 158 17.00 -9.07 9.02
CA ALA A 158 17.75 -8.14 8.17
C ALA A 158 18.42 -7.00 8.96
N HIS A 159 18.27 -6.98 10.29
CA HIS A 159 18.82 -5.96 11.18
C HIS A 159 19.74 -6.56 12.24
N SER A 160 20.62 -5.74 12.83
CA SER A 160 21.58 -6.18 13.87
C SER A 160 20.90 -6.66 15.16
N SER A 161 19.66 -6.27 15.40
CA SER A 161 18.84 -6.70 16.53
C SER A 161 17.36 -6.41 16.30
N PRO A 162 16.46 -7.08 17.04
CA PRO A 162 15.03 -6.72 17.00
C PRO A 162 14.77 -5.26 17.37
N SER A 163 15.52 -4.68 18.29
CA SER A 163 15.42 -3.25 18.63
C SER A 163 15.79 -2.35 17.45
N ALA A 164 16.86 -2.70 16.72
CA ALA A 164 17.26 -1.96 15.51
C ALA A 164 16.22 -2.06 14.41
N ALA A 165 15.60 -3.23 14.21
CA ALA A 165 14.51 -3.43 13.27
C ALA A 165 13.30 -2.56 13.62
N TYR A 166 12.91 -2.53 14.88
CA TYR A 166 11.82 -1.70 15.36
C TYR A 166 12.10 -0.20 15.21
N ALA A 167 13.32 0.24 15.55
CA ALA A 167 13.74 1.64 15.39
C ALA A 167 13.67 2.08 13.92
N SER A 168 14.22 1.28 13.01
CA SER A 168 14.15 1.52 11.56
C SER A 168 12.70 1.63 11.05
N ALA A 169 11.82 0.72 11.48
CA ALA A 169 10.40 0.81 11.12
C ALA A 169 9.75 2.09 11.62
N ARG A 170 10.04 2.51 12.84
CA ARG A 170 9.52 3.76 13.41
C ARG A 170 9.99 5.00 12.66
N GLU A 171 11.25 5.05 12.25
CA GLU A 171 11.80 6.13 11.42
C GLU A 171 11.08 6.20 10.06
N ARG A 172 10.86 5.05 9.41
CA ARG A 172 10.10 4.98 8.16
C ARG A 172 8.65 5.46 8.34
N ILE A 173 7.98 5.09 9.43
CA ILE A 173 6.63 5.57 9.77
C ILE A 173 6.64 7.09 9.98
N ALA A 174 7.62 7.63 10.72
CA ALA A 174 7.73 9.06 10.96
C ALA A 174 7.94 9.83 9.66
N SER A 175 8.83 9.37 8.78
CA SER A 175 9.09 9.96 7.47
C SER A 175 7.83 10.03 6.61
N VAL A 176 7.03 8.96 6.55
CA VAL A 176 5.75 8.98 5.81
C VAL A 176 4.79 10.02 6.39
N TYR A 177 4.69 10.08 7.71
CA TYR A 177 3.80 11.04 8.37
C TYR A 177 4.24 12.49 8.18
N GLU A 178 5.54 12.78 8.22
CA GLU A 178 6.09 14.11 7.94
C GLU A 178 5.81 14.54 6.48
N ARG A 179 5.93 13.61 5.52
CA ARG A 179 5.59 13.87 4.11
C ARG A 179 4.10 14.20 3.95
N LEU A 180 3.21 13.50 4.65
CA LEU A 180 1.78 13.83 4.65
C LEU A 180 1.51 15.25 5.12
N LEU A 181 2.25 15.74 6.12
CA LEU A 181 2.06 17.07 6.73
C LEU A 181 2.82 18.18 6.00
N SER A 182 3.72 17.88 5.07
CA SER A 182 4.59 18.89 4.47
C SER A 182 3.82 19.88 3.59
N ALA A 183 4.16 21.16 3.71
CA ALA A 183 3.54 22.23 2.93
C ALA A 183 3.87 22.13 1.42
N GLU A 184 5.01 21.57 1.05
CA GLU A 184 5.40 21.33 -0.36
C GLU A 184 4.49 20.33 -1.04
N SER A 185 4.08 19.28 -0.32
CA SER A 185 3.11 18.29 -0.80
C SER A 185 1.74 18.92 -1.08
N ILE A 186 1.30 19.86 -0.22
CA ILE A 186 0.05 20.61 -0.43
C ILE A 186 0.14 21.50 -1.68
N ALA A 187 1.29 22.13 -1.90
CA ALA A 187 1.52 22.98 -3.08
C ALA A 187 1.46 22.19 -4.39
N ARG A 188 2.03 20.97 -4.44
CA ARG A 188 1.96 20.06 -5.61
C ARG A 188 0.54 19.69 -5.98
N VAL A 189 -0.28 19.29 -4.99
CA VAL A 189 -1.70 18.97 -5.21
C VAL A 189 -2.47 20.16 -5.77
N MET A 190 -2.19 21.37 -5.29
CA MET A 190 -2.83 22.59 -5.80
C MET A 190 -2.36 22.94 -7.21
N GLN A 191 -1.13 22.65 -7.58
CA GLN A 191 -0.57 22.90 -8.90
C GLN A 191 -1.15 21.93 -9.94
N SER A 192 -1.21 20.65 -9.64
CA SER A 192 -1.85 19.61 -10.48
C SER A 192 -3.34 19.92 -10.73
N ARG A 193 -4.10 20.36 -9.71
CA ARG A 193 -5.49 20.78 -9.88
C ARG A 193 -5.64 21.99 -10.81
N LYS A 194 -4.69 22.93 -10.81
CA LYS A 194 -4.71 24.09 -11.72
C LYS A 194 -4.40 23.68 -13.16
N GLU A 195 -3.52 22.72 -13.39
CA GLU A 195 -3.21 22.17 -14.71
C GLU A 195 -4.41 21.45 -15.31
N VAL A 196 -5.01 20.54 -14.57
CA VAL A 196 -6.25 19.84 -14.99
C VAL A 196 -7.39 20.82 -15.28
N ALA A 197 -7.54 21.88 -14.47
CA ALA A 197 -8.58 22.90 -14.70
C ALA A 197 -8.31 23.75 -15.95
N ARG A 198 -7.04 23.95 -16.35
CA ARG A 198 -6.68 24.64 -17.60
C ARG A 198 -6.98 23.79 -18.83
N ASP A 199 -6.68 22.51 -18.79
CA ASP A 199 -6.91 21.57 -19.89
C ASP A 199 -8.41 21.28 -20.10
N ALA A 200 -9.24 21.44 -19.05
CA ALA A 200 -10.69 21.28 -19.11
C ALA A 200 -11.45 22.50 -19.67
N GLN A 201 -10.78 23.64 -19.94
CA GLN A 201 -11.44 24.78 -20.57
C GLN A 201 -11.69 24.48 -22.07
N PRO A 202 -12.95 24.51 -22.55
CA PRO A 202 -13.23 24.30 -23.96
C PRO A 202 -12.55 25.41 -24.74
N ALA A 203 -11.84 25.03 -25.82
CA ALA A 203 -11.25 25.97 -26.77
C ALA A 203 -12.36 26.95 -27.24
N GLN A 204 -12.17 28.22 -26.95
CA GLN A 204 -13.06 29.26 -27.49
C GLN A 204 -13.02 29.14 -29.01
N ARG A 205 -14.13 28.72 -29.61
CA ARG A 205 -14.32 28.77 -31.05
C ARG A 205 -14.43 30.22 -31.46
N SER A 206 -13.43 30.71 -32.15
CA SER A 206 -13.45 31.95 -32.93
C SER A 206 -14.29 31.78 -34.19
#